data_5c155c31a6af809abe5379720b7cff2e
#
_entry.id   5c155c31a6af809abe5379720b7cff2e
#
_cell.length_a   1.000
_cell.length_b   1.000
_cell.length_c   1.000
_cell.angle_alpha   90.00
_cell.angle_beta   90.00
_cell.angle_gamma   90.00
#
_symmetry.space_group_name_H-M   'P 1'
#
loop_
_entity.id
_entity.type
_entity.pdbx_description
1 polymer ?
#
loop_
_entity_poly.entity_id
_entity_poly.type
_entity_poly.pdbx_seq_one_letter_code
_entity_poly.pdbx_strand_id
1 'polypeptide(L)'
;MDTLRLLRDYFPTAVYTGKCLVFISEDWRVELTEHKDNDFSKGATQPSIIRVRIFKRAINGDFTAGFYEDFQLPSLGELAEQIEKYVQAAIGANLQEKIE
;
A
#
# COMPACT_ATOMS: atom_id res chain seq x y z
N MET A 1 -12.10 -12.21 4.43
CA MET A 1 -10.94 -12.41 3.55
C MET A 1 -10.03 -11.20 3.66
N ASP A 2 -8.76 -11.44 3.74
CA ASP A 2 -7.76 -10.40 3.94
C ASP A 2 -7.24 -9.92 2.59
N THR A 3 -7.69 -8.75 2.16
CA THR A 3 -7.30 -8.16 0.87
C THR A 3 -5.80 -7.89 0.82
N LEU A 4 -5.23 -7.43 1.90
CA LEU A 4 -3.81 -7.10 1.97
C LEU A 4 -2.94 -8.34 1.73
N ARG A 5 -3.34 -9.47 2.31
CA ARG A 5 -2.65 -10.73 2.12
C ARG A 5 -2.67 -11.18 0.67
N LEU A 6 -3.79 -10.96 -0.02
CA LEU A 6 -3.92 -11.30 -1.43
C LEU A 6 -3.11 -10.35 -2.31
N LEU A 7 -3.03 -9.08 -1.94
CA LEU A 7 -2.22 -8.10 -2.67
C LEU A 7 -0.73 -8.45 -2.65
N ARG A 8 -0.28 -9.18 -1.65
CA ARG A 8 1.13 -9.58 -1.56
C ARG A 8 1.62 -10.28 -2.83
N ASP A 9 0.75 -11.03 -3.49
CA ASP A 9 1.13 -11.75 -4.70
C ASP A 9 1.46 -10.83 -5.88
N TYR A 10 0.97 -9.60 -5.85
CA TYR A 10 1.26 -8.60 -6.87
C TYR A 10 2.52 -7.78 -6.58
N PHE A 11 3.08 -7.92 -5.39
CA PHE A 11 4.23 -7.13 -4.95
C PHE A 11 5.31 -8.05 -4.36
N PRO A 12 6.13 -8.66 -5.22
CA PRO A 12 7.06 -9.68 -4.76
C PRO A 12 8.16 -9.18 -3.82
N THR A 13 8.44 -7.88 -3.80
CA THR A 13 9.46 -7.32 -2.91
C THR A 13 8.91 -6.87 -1.56
N ALA A 14 7.59 -6.96 -1.37
CA ALA A 14 6.96 -6.53 -0.13
C ALA A 14 7.20 -7.52 1.00
N VAL A 15 7.30 -6.98 2.21
CA VAL A 15 7.32 -7.79 3.43
C VAL A 15 5.94 -7.70 4.07
N TYR A 16 5.29 -8.85 4.27
CA TYR A 16 4.01 -8.90 4.95
C TYR A 16 4.22 -9.15 6.44
N THR A 17 3.79 -8.21 7.27
CA THR A 17 4.01 -8.27 8.71
C THR A 17 2.85 -8.91 9.47
N GLY A 18 1.77 -9.27 8.78
CA GLY A 18 0.50 -9.70 9.40
C GLY A 18 -0.48 -8.55 9.51
N LYS A 19 -0.02 -7.31 9.45
CA LYS A 19 -0.85 -6.10 9.51
C LYS A 19 -0.64 -5.17 8.34
N CYS A 20 0.54 -5.18 7.75
CA CYS A 20 0.92 -4.28 6.65
C CYS A 20 1.71 -5.01 5.60
N LEU A 21 1.69 -4.46 4.39
CA LEU A 21 2.73 -4.74 3.39
C LEU A 21 3.70 -3.57 3.43
N VAL A 22 4.98 -3.86 3.55
CA VAL A 22 6.01 -2.86 3.74
C VAL A 22 7.07 -2.98 2.65
N PHE A 23 7.43 -1.84 2.06
CA PHE A 23 8.52 -1.72 1.10
C PHE A 23 9.50 -0.72 1.68
N ILE A 24 10.77 -1.09 1.77
CA ILE A 24 11.81 -0.24 2.35
C ILE A 24 12.94 -0.06 1.37
N SER A 25 13.38 1.19 1.20
CA SER A 25 14.55 1.58 0.46
C SER A 25 15.39 2.53 1.32
N GLU A 26 16.54 2.95 0.81
CA GLU A 26 17.38 3.90 1.53
C GLU A 26 16.68 5.25 1.72
N ASP A 27 15.90 5.69 0.73
CA ASP A 27 15.35 7.04 0.71
C ASP A 27 13.87 7.12 1.04
N TRP A 28 13.18 5.97 1.07
CA TRP A 28 11.73 5.97 1.29
C TRP A 28 11.26 4.67 1.92
N ARG A 29 10.06 4.74 2.48
CA ARG A 29 9.33 3.57 2.97
C ARG A 29 7.88 3.70 2.53
N VAL A 30 7.29 2.62 2.05
CA VAL A 30 5.87 2.58 1.68
C VAL A 30 5.19 1.52 2.51
N GLU A 31 4.05 1.87 3.11
CA GLU A 31 3.25 0.94 3.90
C GLU A 31 1.84 0.89 3.34
N LEU A 32 1.35 -0.32 3.13
CA LEU A 32 -0.03 -0.57 2.76
C LEU A 32 -0.74 -1.17 3.96
N THR A 33 -1.81 -0.53 4.39
CA THR A 33 -2.66 -1.03 5.49
C THR A 33 -4.08 -1.19 5.00
N GLU A 34 -4.78 -2.14 5.59
CA GLU A 34 -6.17 -2.41 5.23
C GLU A 34 -7.10 -1.82 6.28
N HIS A 35 -8.10 -1.09 5.81
CA HIS A 35 -9.12 -0.49 6.67
C HIS A 35 -10.49 -0.92 6.17
N LYS A 36 -11.34 -1.37 7.08
CA LYS A 36 -12.70 -1.73 6.74
C LYS A 36 -13.63 -0.60 7.12
N ASP A 37 -14.58 -0.33 6.23
CA ASP A 37 -15.61 0.64 6.52
C ASP A 37 -16.58 0.02 7.54
N ASN A 38 -16.69 0.63 8.71
CA ASN A 38 -17.54 0.18 9.79
C ASN A 38 -18.89 0.89 9.80
N ASP A 39 -19.35 1.37 8.68
CA ASP A 39 -20.65 2.01 8.59
C ASP A 39 -21.76 0.96 8.55
N PHE A 40 -22.32 0.67 9.71
CA PHE A 40 -23.39 -0.33 9.85
C PHE A 40 -24.69 0.05 9.15
N SER A 41 -24.85 1.32 8.77
CA SER A 41 -26.07 1.76 8.10
C SER A 41 -26.18 1.27 6.66
N LYS A 42 -25.10 0.86 6.06
CA LYS A 42 -25.05 0.42 4.66
C LYS A 42 -25.14 -1.07 4.46
N GLY A 43 -25.32 -1.85 5.55
CA GLY A 43 -25.41 -3.31 5.44
C GLY A 43 -24.07 -4.00 5.29
N ALA A 44 -24.08 -5.28 4.95
CA ALA A 44 -23.07 -6.21 5.39
C ALA A 44 -21.77 -6.28 4.65
N THR A 45 -21.50 -5.80 3.51
CA THR A 45 -20.23 -6.05 2.86
C THR A 45 -19.69 -4.82 2.15
N GLN A 46 -18.91 -4.05 2.91
CA GLN A 46 -18.13 -2.98 2.31
C GLN A 46 -16.78 -3.55 1.88
N PRO A 47 -16.30 -3.22 0.67
CA PRO A 47 -14.94 -3.59 0.27
C PRO A 47 -13.94 -2.88 1.17
N SER A 48 -12.82 -3.55 1.41
CA SER A 48 -11.74 -2.98 2.21
C SER A 48 -11.11 -1.80 1.51
N ILE A 49 -10.72 -0.81 2.28
CA ILE A 49 -9.95 0.32 1.81
C ILE A 49 -8.48 0.02 2.07
N ILE A 50 -7.65 0.18 1.05
CA ILE A 50 -6.20 0.04 1.20
C ILE A 50 -5.60 1.44 1.27
N ARG A 51 -4.98 1.74 2.40
CA ARG A 51 -4.29 3.01 2.60
C ARG A 51 -2.81 2.84 2.29
N VAL A 52 -2.34 3.64 1.37
CA VAL A 52 -0.93 3.67 0.99
C VAL A 52 -0.30 4.89 1.66
N ARG A 53 0.64 4.65 2.57
CA ARG A 53 1.39 5.72 3.24
C ARG A 53 2.80 5.74 2.70
N ILE A 54 3.28 6.93 2.37
CA ILE A 54 4.62 7.12 1.85
C ILE A 54 5.42 7.94 2.85
N PHE A 55 6.56 7.39 3.25
CA PHE A 55 7.49 8.02 4.18
C PHE A 55 8.78 8.31 3.43
N LYS A 56 9.33 9.48 3.64
CA LYS A 56 10.62 9.86 3.07
C LYS A 56 11.64 9.98 4.19
N ARG A 57 12.89 9.63 3.88
CA ARG A 57 13.97 9.74 4.84
C ARG A 57 14.38 11.22 4.99
N ALA A 58 14.38 11.70 6.22
CA ALA A 58 14.84 13.04 6.55
C ALA A 58 16.36 13.07 6.62
N ILE A 59 16.93 14.27 6.68
CA ILE A 59 18.39 14.47 6.76
C ILE A 59 19.00 13.76 7.96
N ASN A 60 18.27 13.69 9.06
CA ASN A 60 18.73 13.00 10.28
C ASN A 60 18.66 11.47 10.20
N GLY A 61 18.18 10.92 9.08
CA GLY A 61 18.08 9.49 8.89
C GLY A 61 16.74 8.88 9.27
N ASP A 62 15.85 9.62 9.91
CA ASP A 62 14.53 9.12 10.29
C ASP A 62 13.56 9.20 9.12
N PHE A 63 12.59 8.29 9.10
CA PHE A 63 11.51 8.36 8.13
C PHE A 63 10.38 9.22 8.67
N THR A 64 9.95 10.18 7.88
CA THR A 64 8.83 11.06 8.24
C THR A 64 7.69 10.82 7.25
N ALA A 65 6.46 10.79 7.77
CA ALA A 65 5.28 10.60 6.92
C ALA A 65 5.14 11.78 5.96
N GLY A 66 5.18 11.48 4.66
CA GLY A 66 4.99 12.51 3.65
C GLY A 66 3.52 12.70 3.34
N PHE A 67 2.86 11.64 2.89
CA PHE A 67 1.45 11.70 2.51
C PHE A 67 0.89 10.30 2.39
N TYR A 68 -0.43 10.23 2.22
CA TYR A 68 -1.10 8.95 2.01
C TYR A 68 -2.26 9.11 1.05
N GLU A 69 -2.74 7.99 0.52
CA GLU A 69 -3.97 7.96 -0.26
C GLU A 69 -4.67 6.62 -0.05
N ASP A 70 -6.01 6.66 -0.09
CA ASP A 70 -6.84 5.48 0.10
C ASP A 70 -7.37 4.99 -1.24
N PHE A 71 -7.36 3.68 -1.42
CA PHE A 71 -7.82 3.03 -2.65
C PHE A 71 -8.86 1.98 -2.32
N GLN A 72 -9.89 1.92 -3.16
CA GLN A 72 -10.97 0.96 -3.04
C GLN A 72 -11.46 0.61 -4.42
N LEU A 73 -11.02 -0.53 -4.94
CA LEU A 73 -11.35 -0.97 -6.28
C LEU A 73 -11.91 -2.37 -6.28
N PRO A 74 -12.73 -2.73 -7.30
CA PRO A 74 -13.45 -4.00 -7.29
C PRO A 74 -12.58 -5.23 -7.52
N SER A 75 -11.41 -5.07 -8.13
CA SER A 75 -10.53 -6.22 -8.37
C SER A 75 -9.13 -5.97 -7.82
N LEU A 76 -8.48 -7.05 -7.44
CA LEU A 76 -7.11 -6.98 -6.92
C LEU A 76 -6.12 -6.49 -7.96
N GLY A 77 -6.29 -6.90 -9.22
CA GLY A 77 -5.41 -6.46 -10.30
C GLY A 77 -5.47 -4.96 -10.53
N GLU A 78 -6.68 -4.41 -10.56
CA GLU A 78 -6.86 -2.97 -10.72
C GLU A 78 -6.34 -2.20 -9.51
N LEU A 79 -6.58 -2.73 -8.32
CA LEU A 79 -6.10 -2.14 -7.09
C LEU A 79 -4.56 -2.07 -7.07
N ALA A 80 -3.90 -3.18 -7.39
CA ALA A 80 -2.45 -3.23 -7.45
C ALA A 80 -1.89 -2.26 -8.50
N GLU A 81 -2.53 -2.17 -9.66
CA GLU A 81 -2.11 -1.26 -10.71
C GLU A 81 -2.20 0.21 -10.29
N GLN A 82 -3.31 0.58 -9.65
CA GLN A 82 -3.50 1.96 -9.18
C GLN A 82 -2.51 2.32 -8.07
N ILE A 83 -2.25 1.40 -7.15
CA ILE A 83 -1.25 1.60 -6.11
C ILE A 83 0.13 1.83 -6.73
N GLU A 84 0.49 1.01 -7.71
CA GLU A 84 1.78 1.13 -8.39
C GLU A 84 1.92 2.48 -9.09
N LYS A 85 0.88 2.92 -9.79
CA LYS A 85 0.89 4.22 -10.47
C LYS A 85 1.06 5.37 -9.48
N TYR A 86 0.37 5.28 -8.35
CA TYR A 86 0.45 6.31 -7.31
C TYR A 86 1.86 6.40 -6.75
N VAL A 87 2.46 5.27 -6.42
CA VAL A 87 3.80 5.24 -5.84
C VAL A 87 4.84 5.71 -6.86
N GLN A 88 4.73 5.29 -8.12
CA GLN A 88 5.63 5.77 -9.16
C GLN A 88 5.55 7.28 -9.34
N ALA A 89 4.35 7.85 -9.33
CA ALA A 89 4.17 9.29 -9.46
C ALA A 89 4.73 10.04 -8.25
N ALA A 90 4.63 9.44 -7.07
CA ALA A 90 5.02 10.09 -5.83
C ALA A 90 6.53 10.06 -5.58
N ILE A 91 7.17 8.93 -5.81
CA ILE A 91 8.59 8.73 -5.46
C ILE A 91 9.41 8.07 -6.56
N GLY A 92 8.83 7.81 -7.71
CA GLY A 92 9.55 7.19 -8.82
C GLY A 92 9.93 5.73 -8.62
N ALA A 93 9.36 5.06 -7.62
CA ALA A 93 9.68 3.67 -7.33
C ALA A 93 8.73 2.74 -8.05
N ASN A 94 9.23 1.59 -8.46
CA ASN A 94 8.44 0.53 -9.08
C ASN A 94 8.33 -0.64 -8.10
N LEU A 95 7.16 -0.81 -7.49
CA LEU A 95 6.95 -1.81 -6.45
C LEU A 95 6.75 -3.21 -7.01
N GLN A 96 6.31 -3.34 -8.25
CA GLN A 96 6.02 -4.63 -8.87
C GLN A 96 7.21 -5.23 -9.60
N GLU A 97 8.22 -4.42 -9.87
CA GLU A 97 9.37 -4.88 -10.61
C GLU A 97 10.33 -5.65 -9.71
N LYS A 98 10.74 -6.83 -10.18
CA LYS A 98 11.81 -7.56 -9.53
C LYS A 98 13.13 -7.02 -10.02
N ILE A 99 13.97 -6.64 -9.09
CA ILE A 99 15.36 -6.29 -9.41
C ILE A 99 16.13 -7.60 -9.48
N GLU A 100 16.58 -7.92 -10.65
CA GLU A 100 17.45 -9.08 -10.84
C GLU A 100 18.91 -8.69 -10.76
#